data_ca32a458a0451e52a65af120e33896bc
#
_entry.id   ca32a458a0451e52a65af120e33896bc
#
_cell.length_a   1.000
_cell.length_b   1.000
_cell.length_c   1.000
_cell.angle_alpha   90.00
_cell.angle_beta   90.00
_cell.angle_gamma   90.00
#
_symmetry.space_group_name_H-M   'P 1'
#
loop_
_entity.id
_entity.type
_entity.pdbx_description
1 polymer ?
#
loop_
_entity_poly.entity_id
_entity_poly.type
_entity_poly.pdbx_seq_one_letter_code
_entity_poly.pdbx_strand_id
1 'polypeptide(L)'
;PVDVMVLILPAGQDPADFVLAHGRDSAQGPQAGEAFLGLAERATPLVEYMITRALRGRDLADGEEQVRAVRDGLAYVAPLDDPVRRARYAAVVADHARVPSPVVMEELQRIVTAAGGAPESATGAGRSTLSRRSPHEKVEREALKLMVQAAHLVPEQVRALDAERFSTPSYRKTFEFLRETEVNGGGAAVLVARAHERGEQLGRLLAALAVEPTAAVGEPTRDYAAAVFLRLEEFWLTRRIDALRKEIQVLNPQKVPEEYETLFGRLVSLEGERRRIRVEAESVGSSV
;
A
#
# COMPACT_ATOMS: atom_id res chain seq x y z
N PRO A 1 1.20 12.68 -13.78
CA PRO A 1 0.63 12.59 -12.44
C PRO A 1 -0.73 13.29 -12.44
N VAL A 2 -1.77 12.62 -11.91
CA VAL A 2 -3.10 13.22 -11.77
C VAL A 2 -3.13 13.88 -10.39
N ASP A 3 -3.41 15.19 -10.35
CA ASP A 3 -3.63 15.91 -9.09
C ASP A 3 -5.08 15.68 -8.63
N VAL A 4 -5.23 14.93 -7.53
CA VAL A 4 -6.53 14.67 -6.93
C VAL A 4 -6.86 15.82 -5.97
N MET A 5 -8.02 16.45 -6.19
CA MET A 5 -8.53 17.52 -5.37
C MET A 5 -9.72 17.04 -4.54
N VAL A 6 -9.84 17.52 -3.32
CA VAL A 6 -10.95 17.22 -2.41
C VAL A 6 -11.86 18.45 -2.33
N LEU A 7 -13.11 18.24 -2.70
CA LEU A 7 -14.18 19.23 -2.57
C LEU A 7 -15.05 18.83 -1.38
N ILE A 8 -15.24 19.75 -0.45
CA ILE A 8 -16.11 19.55 0.72
C ILE A 8 -17.41 20.29 0.50
N LEU A 9 -18.51 19.55 0.43
CA LEU A 9 -19.84 20.12 0.38
C LEU A 9 -20.30 20.60 1.78
N PRO A 10 -21.24 21.56 1.85
CA PRO A 10 -21.84 21.94 3.11
C PRO A 10 -22.44 20.74 3.86
N ALA A 11 -22.40 20.78 5.20
CA ALA A 11 -22.82 19.66 6.03
C ALA A 11 -24.24 19.21 5.72
N GLY A 12 -24.42 17.90 5.48
CA GLY A 12 -25.73 17.29 5.25
C GLY A 12 -26.21 17.33 3.79
N GLN A 13 -25.39 17.79 2.86
CA GLN A 13 -25.72 17.82 1.43
C GLN A 13 -24.85 16.81 0.65
N ASP A 14 -25.48 16.00 -0.18
CA ASP A 14 -24.80 15.26 -1.22
C ASP A 14 -24.65 16.14 -2.49
N PRO A 15 -23.86 15.73 -3.50
CA PRO A 15 -23.70 16.52 -4.73
C PRO A 15 -25.01 16.83 -5.48
N ALA A 16 -25.98 15.90 -5.43
CA ALA A 16 -27.26 16.09 -6.08
C ALA A 16 -28.12 17.08 -5.30
N ASP A 17 -28.15 16.97 -3.98
CA ASP A 17 -28.84 17.92 -3.10
C ASP A 17 -28.28 19.33 -3.24
N PHE A 18 -26.95 19.46 -3.33
CA PHE A 18 -26.30 20.75 -3.55
C PHE A 18 -26.74 21.41 -4.87
N VAL A 19 -26.72 20.63 -5.97
CA VAL A 19 -27.14 21.11 -7.29
C VAL A 19 -28.65 21.47 -7.28
N LEU A 20 -29.50 20.67 -6.65
CA LEU A 20 -30.94 20.93 -6.54
C LEU A 20 -31.23 22.18 -5.69
N ALA A 21 -30.50 22.37 -4.58
CA ALA A 21 -30.68 23.54 -3.72
C ALA A 21 -30.33 24.84 -4.44
N HIS A 22 -29.30 24.85 -5.28
CA HIS A 22 -28.85 26.03 -6.00
C HIS A 22 -29.48 26.17 -7.40
N GLY A 23 -30.18 25.12 -7.89
CA GLY A 23 -30.88 25.14 -9.20
C GLY A 23 -32.35 25.53 -9.13
N ARG A 24 -32.98 25.49 -7.94
CA ARG A 24 -34.44 25.70 -7.80
C ARG A 24 -34.88 27.15 -7.89
N ASP A 25 -34.01 28.11 -7.62
CA ASP A 25 -34.36 29.58 -7.66
C ASP A 25 -34.10 30.26 -9.00
N SER A 26 -33.73 29.51 -10.04
CA SER A 26 -33.36 30.12 -11.31
C SER A 26 -34.37 29.85 -12.43
N ALA A 27 -35.30 30.81 -12.57
CA ALA A 27 -35.85 31.13 -13.88
C ALA A 27 -34.75 31.61 -14.87
N GLN A 28 -33.45 31.54 -14.48
CA GLN A 28 -32.27 31.92 -15.21
C GLN A 28 -31.16 30.88 -15.03
N GLY A 29 -31.25 29.81 -15.78
CA GLY A 29 -30.34 28.74 -16.19
C GLY A 29 -29.04 28.53 -15.46
N PRO A 30 -27.83 28.92 -15.54
CA PRO A 30 -26.63 28.19 -15.21
C PRO A 30 -26.09 28.30 -13.76
N GLN A 31 -26.82 28.83 -12.80
CA GLN A 31 -26.30 29.18 -11.46
C GLN A 31 -25.87 28.01 -10.59
N ALA A 32 -26.48 26.84 -10.74
CA ALA A 32 -26.08 25.64 -10.00
C ALA A 32 -24.69 25.13 -10.45
N GLY A 33 -24.41 25.23 -11.74
CA GLY A 33 -23.09 24.91 -12.30
C GLY A 33 -22.01 25.88 -11.84
N GLU A 34 -22.33 27.17 -11.80
CA GLU A 34 -21.40 28.21 -11.32
C GLU A 34 -21.11 28.07 -9.81
N ALA A 35 -22.10 27.76 -9.00
CA ALA A 35 -21.92 27.49 -7.58
C ALA A 35 -21.02 26.28 -7.33
N PHE A 36 -21.20 25.22 -8.12
CA PHE A 36 -20.35 24.03 -8.05
C PHE A 36 -18.92 24.31 -8.54
N LEU A 37 -18.76 25.07 -9.62
CA LEU A 37 -17.45 25.49 -10.12
C LEU A 37 -16.74 26.39 -9.09
N GLY A 38 -17.44 27.30 -8.44
CA GLY A 38 -16.89 28.14 -7.37
C GLY A 38 -16.44 27.32 -6.15
N LEU A 39 -17.07 26.17 -5.87
CA LEU A 39 -16.56 25.23 -4.87
C LEU A 39 -15.37 24.43 -5.40
N ALA A 40 -15.38 24.04 -6.67
CA ALA A 40 -14.27 23.32 -7.30
C ALA A 40 -12.98 24.15 -7.33
N GLU A 41 -13.09 25.45 -7.54
CA GLU A 41 -11.96 26.40 -7.46
C GLU A 41 -11.33 26.47 -6.06
N ARG A 42 -12.11 26.17 -5.02
CA ARG A 42 -11.66 26.12 -3.62
C ARG A 42 -11.28 24.71 -3.16
N ALA A 43 -11.28 23.74 -4.07
CA ALA A 43 -10.91 22.38 -3.74
C ALA A 43 -9.46 22.30 -3.25
N THR A 44 -9.24 21.52 -2.21
CA THR A 44 -7.94 21.36 -1.57
C THR A 44 -7.23 20.12 -2.13
N PRO A 45 -5.91 20.15 -2.38
CA PRO A 45 -5.17 18.96 -2.73
C PRO A 45 -5.36 17.84 -1.71
N LEU A 46 -5.54 16.60 -2.20
CA LEU A 46 -5.83 15.45 -1.33
C LEU A 46 -4.81 15.31 -0.18
N VAL A 47 -3.52 15.48 -0.47
CA VAL A 47 -2.45 15.36 0.54
C VAL A 47 -2.62 16.41 1.63
N GLU A 48 -2.91 17.65 1.27
CA GLU A 48 -3.14 18.75 2.22
C GLU A 48 -4.39 18.51 3.06
N TYR A 49 -5.47 18.03 2.44
CA TYR A 49 -6.68 17.63 3.15
C TYR A 49 -6.40 16.52 4.18
N MET A 50 -5.63 15.50 3.81
CA MET A 50 -5.29 14.38 4.71
C MET A 50 -4.43 14.87 5.88
N ILE A 51 -3.46 15.75 5.65
CA ILE A 51 -2.65 16.36 6.70
C ILE A 51 -3.54 17.12 7.68
N THR A 52 -4.36 18.05 7.15
CA THR A 52 -5.27 18.88 7.97
C THR A 52 -6.22 18.02 8.79
N ARG A 53 -6.77 16.95 8.19
CA ARG A 53 -7.66 16.00 8.87
C ARG A 53 -6.96 15.24 9.98
N ALA A 54 -5.71 14.78 9.75
CA ALA A 54 -4.92 14.04 10.73
C ALA A 54 -4.55 14.88 11.97
N LEU A 55 -4.38 16.19 11.78
CA LEU A 55 -3.99 17.10 12.86
C LEU A 55 -5.18 17.78 13.53
N ARG A 56 -6.39 17.68 12.96
CA ARG A 56 -7.59 18.35 13.48
C ARG A 56 -7.98 17.81 14.87
N GLY A 57 -8.20 18.72 15.81
CA GLY A 57 -8.70 18.41 17.15
C GLY A 57 -7.64 17.88 18.12
N ARG A 58 -6.36 17.91 17.75
CA ARG A 58 -5.26 17.54 18.64
C ARG A 58 -4.89 18.68 19.58
N ASP A 59 -4.50 18.35 20.80
CA ASP A 59 -3.94 19.31 21.75
C ASP A 59 -2.46 19.57 21.43
N LEU A 60 -2.21 20.56 20.60
CA LEU A 60 -0.86 20.97 20.20
C LEU A 60 -0.11 21.78 21.28
N ALA A 61 -0.69 22.00 22.43
CA ALA A 61 0.00 22.54 23.60
C ALA A 61 0.78 21.45 24.35
N ASP A 62 0.37 20.18 24.22
CA ASP A 62 1.13 19.03 24.70
C ASP A 62 2.26 18.69 23.70
N GLY A 63 3.50 18.71 24.18
CA GLY A 63 4.67 18.41 23.36
C GLY A 63 4.69 16.99 22.80
N GLU A 64 4.15 16.00 23.51
CA GLU A 64 4.05 14.62 23.04
C GLU A 64 3.01 14.47 21.93
N GLU A 65 1.86 15.14 22.06
CA GLU A 65 0.84 15.19 21.02
C GLU A 65 1.34 15.97 19.78
N GLN A 66 2.14 17.01 19.99
CA GLN A 66 2.76 17.76 18.91
C GLN A 66 3.73 16.89 18.09
N VAL A 67 4.57 16.06 18.76
CA VAL A 67 5.46 15.12 18.09
C VAL A 67 4.69 14.06 17.31
N ARG A 68 3.61 13.53 17.89
CA ARG A 68 2.73 12.57 17.21
C ARG A 68 2.05 13.20 15.99
N ALA A 69 1.55 14.42 16.12
CA ALA A 69 0.94 15.17 15.02
C ALA A 69 1.89 15.34 13.84
N VAL A 70 3.15 15.73 14.10
CA VAL A 70 4.17 15.86 13.06
C VAL A 70 4.38 14.51 12.34
N ARG A 71 4.54 13.41 13.06
CA ARG A 71 4.76 12.09 12.47
C ARG A 71 3.57 11.60 11.65
N ASP A 72 2.36 11.80 12.15
CA ASP A 72 1.14 11.42 11.44
C ASP A 72 0.93 12.26 10.18
N GLY A 73 1.22 13.55 10.23
CA GLY A 73 1.21 14.41 9.04
C GLY A 73 2.27 13.99 8.01
N LEU A 74 3.49 13.72 8.47
CA LEU A 74 4.59 13.29 7.60
C LEU A 74 4.38 11.91 6.98
N ALA A 75 3.52 11.06 7.56
CA ALA A 75 3.16 9.77 6.97
C ALA A 75 2.49 9.91 5.59
N TYR A 76 1.80 11.03 5.33
CA TYR A 76 1.22 11.34 4.01
C TYR A 76 2.22 12.02 3.05
N VAL A 77 3.29 12.60 3.58
CA VAL A 77 4.31 13.34 2.80
C VAL A 77 5.45 12.44 2.34
N ALA A 78 5.90 11.54 3.20
CA ALA A 78 7.06 10.68 2.95
C ALA A 78 6.93 9.79 1.71
N PRO A 79 5.74 9.25 1.33
CA PRO A 79 5.55 8.43 0.13
C PRO A 79 5.60 9.20 -1.19
N LEU A 80 5.60 10.53 -1.18
CA LEU A 80 5.64 11.33 -2.41
C LEU A 80 7.02 11.18 -3.08
N ASP A 81 7.03 10.93 -4.39
CA ASP A 81 8.29 10.75 -5.14
C ASP A 81 9.03 12.07 -5.38
N ASP A 82 8.29 13.17 -5.55
CA ASP A 82 8.85 14.48 -5.86
C ASP A 82 9.36 15.20 -4.60
N PRO A 83 10.68 15.51 -4.54
CA PRO A 83 11.27 16.17 -3.38
C PRO A 83 10.73 17.60 -3.16
N VAL A 84 10.36 18.33 -4.22
CA VAL A 84 9.79 19.68 -4.11
C VAL A 84 8.38 19.62 -3.50
N ARG A 85 7.57 18.66 -3.95
CA ARG A 85 6.25 18.40 -3.36
C ARG A 85 6.37 17.95 -1.89
N ARG A 86 7.33 17.09 -1.57
CA ARG A 86 7.61 16.71 -0.18
C ARG A 86 7.95 17.92 0.70
N ALA A 87 8.85 18.80 0.23
CA ALA A 87 9.23 19.99 0.98
C ALA A 87 8.03 20.92 1.20
N ARG A 88 7.21 21.14 0.17
CA ARG A 88 5.99 21.95 0.27
C ARG A 88 5.03 21.41 1.32
N TYR A 89 4.70 20.11 1.28
CA TYR A 89 3.75 19.53 2.23
C TYR A 89 4.33 19.36 3.64
N ALA A 90 5.65 19.21 3.77
CA ALA A 90 6.31 19.26 5.07
C ALA A 90 6.16 20.64 5.73
N ALA A 91 6.20 21.71 4.95
CA ALA A 91 5.91 23.06 5.46
C ALA A 91 4.44 23.18 5.94
N VAL A 92 3.49 22.57 5.22
CA VAL A 92 2.08 22.51 5.66
C VAL A 92 1.96 21.75 6.99
N VAL A 93 2.66 20.63 7.17
CA VAL A 93 2.68 19.91 8.45
C VAL A 93 3.28 20.78 9.55
N ALA A 94 4.37 21.51 9.28
CA ALA A 94 5.04 22.40 10.22
C ALA A 94 4.09 23.50 10.73
N ASP A 95 3.37 24.14 9.83
CA ASP A 95 2.40 25.19 10.15
C ASP A 95 1.25 24.66 11.01
N HIS A 96 0.64 23.53 10.61
CA HIS A 96 -0.47 22.95 11.34
C HIS A 96 -0.07 22.37 12.70
N ALA A 97 1.12 21.78 12.81
CA ALA A 97 1.66 21.24 14.07
C ALA A 97 2.31 22.31 14.96
N ARG A 98 2.45 23.55 14.48
CA ARG A 98 3.15 24.65 15.17
C ARG A 98 4.59 24.32 15.55
N VAL A 99 5.29 23.60 14.69
CA VAL A 99 6.70 23.21 14.84
C VAL A 99 7.53 23.94 13.79
N PRO A 100 8.76 24.40 14.13
CA PRO A 100 9.61 25.02 13.12
C PRO A 100 9.87 24.12 11.92
N SER A 101 9.71 24.65 10.71
CA SER A 101 9.85 23.90 9.45
C SER A 101 11.16 23.14 9.32
N PRO A 102 12.34 23.63 9.78
CA PRO A 102 13.59 22.85 9.74
C PRO A 102 13.53 21.55 10.53
N VAL A 103 12.85 21.55 11.70
CA VAL A 103 12.71 20.35 12.55
C VAL A 103 11.83 19.29 11.85
N VAL A 104 10.75 19.75 11.22
CA VAL A 104 9.87 18.86 10.44
C VAL A 104 10.56 18.30 9.21
N MET A 105 11.39 19.10 8.53
CA MET A 105 12.20 18.67 7.39
C MET A 105 13.26 17.64 7.80
N GLU A 106 13.90 17.81 8.95
CA GLU A 106 14.86 16.84 9.49
C GLU A 106 14.17 15.51 9.81
N GLU A 107 13.00 15.55 10.45
CA GLU A 107 12.22 14.33 10.74
C GLU A 107 11.73 13.66 9.44
N LEU A 108 11.28 14.43 8.43
CA LEU A 108 10.95 13.91 7.11
C LEU A 108 12.15 13.20 6.47
N GLN A 109 13.33 13.83 6.52
CA GLN A 109 14.54 13.26 5.94
C GLN A 109 14.95 11.97 6.66
N ARG A 110 14.77 11.91 7.99
CA ARG A 110 14.97 10.70 8.79
C ARG A 110 13.99 9.60 8.39
N ILE A 111 12.72 9.92 8.17
CA ILE A 111 11.69 8.98 7.73
C ILE A 111 12.01 8.46 6.33
N VAL A 112 12.37 9.34 5.39
CA VAL A 112 12.68 8.98 3.99
C VAL A 112 13.96 8.16 3.89
N THR A 113 15.02 8.51 4.63
CA THR A 113 16.28 7.73 4.66
C THR A 113 16.09 6.38 5.35
N ALA A 114 15.29 6.30 6.41
CA ALA A 114 14.91 5.05 7.04
C ALA A 114 14.05 4.14 6.12
N ALA A 115 13.33 4.73 5.16
CA ALA A 115 12.57 4.00 4.15
C ALA A 115 13.41 3.61 2.91
N GLY A 116 14.51 4.32 2.66
CA GLY A 116 15.34 4.20 1.44
C GLY A 116 16.58 3.34 1.55
N GLY A 117 16.81 2.61 2.63
CA GLY A 117 17.90 1.63 2.73
C GLY A 117 19.04 2.01 3.65
N ALA A 118 19.23 1.17 4.58
CA ALA A 118 20.10 1.17 5.71
C ALA A 118 21.49 0.70 5.47
N PRO A 119 22.51 1.06 6.22
CA PRO A 119 23.33 0.03 6.83
C PRO A 119 22.88 -0.27 8.27
N GLU A 120 22.89 -1.55 8.58
CA GLU A 120 22.67 -2.09 9.91
C GLU A 120 23.64 -1.46 10.93
N SER A 121 23.12 -0.91 12.00
CA SER A 121 23.78 -0.97 13.30
C SER A 121 22.83 -0.63 14.45
N ALA A 122 22.65 -1.65 15.27
CA ALA A 122 22.52 -1.67 16.72
C ALA A 122 21.26 -1.16 17.43
N THR A 123 20.60 -2.12 18.06
CA THR A 123 20.06 -2.15 19.44
C THR A 123 19.06 -1.08 19.89
N GLY A 124 17.86 -1.54 20.13
CA GLY A 124 16.90 -0.83 20.97
C GLY A 124 15.45 -1.22 20.77
N ALA A 125 15.01 -2.24 21.51
CA ALA A 125 13.66 -2.47 22.05
C ALA A 125 12.44 -2.16 21.16
N GLY A 126 11.82 -3.22 20.70
CA GLY A 126 10.42 -3.50 20.43
C GLY A 126 9.41 -2.36 20.58
N ARG A 127 9.01 -1.78 19.43
CA ARG A 127 7.67 -1.24 19.23
C ARG A 127 7.35 -1.20 17.73
N SER A 128 6.47 -2.10 17.34
CA SER A 128 5.58 -2.07 16.17
C SER A 128 6.18 -1.59 14.82
N THR A 129 6.96 -2.43 14.18
CA THR A 129 7.33 -2.34 12.74
C THR A 129 6.12 -2.58 11.80
N LEU A 130 4.95 -2.86 12.33
CA LEU A 130 3.74 -3.23 11.60
C LEU A 130 3.13 -2.07 10.80
N SER A 131 3.36 -0.80 11.19
CA SER A 131 2.73 0.37 10.57
C SER A 131 3.46 0.93 9.34
N ARG A 132 4.68 0.46 9.03
CA ARG A 132 5.53 1.03 7.96
C ARG A 132 5.58 0.21 6.67
N ARG A 133 4.98 -0.99 6.65
CA ARG A 133 5.02 -1.85 5.48
C ARG A 133 4.08 -1.35 4.39
N SER A 134 4.55 -1.39 3.13
CA SER A 134 3.70 -1.10 1.98
C SER A 134 2.49 -2.06 1.93
N PRO A 135 1.38 -1.69 1.26
CA PRO A 135 0.25 -2.61 1.08
C PRO A 135 0.68 -3.95 0.47
N HIS A 136 1.61 -3.94 -0.47
CA HIS A 136 2.17 -5.13 -1.11
C HIS A 136 2.92 -6.00 -0.10
N GLU A 137 3.80 -5.40 0.69
CA GLU A 137 4.58 -6.10 1.70
C GLU A 137 3.69 -6.71 2.80
N LYS A 138 2.59 -6.05 3.15
CA LYS A 138 1.60 -6.59 4.10
C LYS A 138 0.96 -7.87 3.56
N VAL A 139 0.57 -7.89 2.29
CA VAL A 139 -0.03 -9.07 1.66
C VAL A 139 1.00 -10.19 1.48
N GLU A 140 2.23 -9.87 1.06
CA GLU A 140 3.32 -10.84 0.96
C GLU A 140 3.58 -11.52 2.31
N ARG A 141 3.62 -10.71 3.37
CA ARG A 141 3.84 -11.22 4.73
C ARG A 141 2.67 -12.05 5.23
N GLU A 142 1.45 -11.63 4.96
CA GLU A 142 0.24 -12.37 5.32
C GLU A 142 0.19 -13.74 4.62
N ALA A 143 0.53 -13.79 3.35
CA ALA A 143 0.65 -15.04 2.59
C ALA A 143 1.66 -16.01 3.24
N LEU A 144 2.83 -15.51 3.65
CA LEU A 144 3.83 -16.32 4.34
C LEU A 144 3.36 -16.77 5.73
N LYS A 145 2.65 -15.93 6.49
CA LYS A 145 2.06 -16.34 7.78
C LYS A 145 1.08 -17.49 7.60
N LEU A 146 0.20 -17.42 6.60
CA LEU A 146 -0.73 -18.50 6.29
C LEU A 146 0.00 -19.80 5.93
N MET A 147 1.08 -19.73 5.17
CA MET A 147 1.89 -20.90 4.84
C MET A 147 2.56 -21.53 6.08
N VAL A 148 2.91 -20.73 7.08
CA VAL A 148 3.57 -21.22 8.32
C VAL A 148 2.56 -21.68 9.35
N GLN A 149 1.48 -20.93 9.57
CA GLN A 149 0.54 -21.16 10.68
C GLN A 149 -0.67 -22.01 10.27
N ALA A 150 -1.09 -21.90 9.01
CA ALA A 150 -2.33 -22.51 8.50
C ALA A 150 -2.13 -23.16 7.12
N ALA A 151 -1.05 -23.91 6.96
CA ALA A 151 -0.66 -24.53 5.68
C ALA A 151 -1.77 -25.40 5.05
N HIS A 152 -2.66 -25.98 5.87
CA HIS A 152 -3.80 -26.81 5.42
C HIS A 152 -4.91 -25.99 4.76
N LEU A 153 -4.93 -24.65 4.93
CA LEU A 153 -5.89 -23.73 4.30
C LEU A 153 -5.34 -23.15 2.98
N VAL A 154 -4.02 -23.27 2.76
CA VAL A 154 -3.38 -22.71 1.57
C VAL A 154 -3.76 -23.53 0.34
N PRO A 155 -4.25 -22.89 -0.75
CA PRO A 155 -4.56 -23.59 -1.99
C PRO A 155 -3.35 -24.36 -2.55
N GLU A 156 -3.57 -25.55 -3.07
CA GLU A 156 -2.48 -26.40 -3.61
C GLU A 156 -1.69 -25.71 -4.73
N GLN A 157 -2.39 -24.90 -5.55
CA GLN A 157 -1.81 -24.14 -6.65
C GLN A 157 -0.73 -23.14 -6.20
N VAL A 158 -0.77 -22.70 -4.94
CA VAL A 158 0.22 -21.77 -4.37
C VAL A 158 1.63 -22.38 -4.39
N ARG A 159 1.76 -23.69 -4.23
CA ARG A 159 3.07 -24.37 -4.29
C ARG A 159 3.72 -24.34 -5.67
N ALA A 160 2.91 -24.19 -6.71
CA ALA A 160 3.37 -24.04 -8.09
C ALA A 160 3.71 -22.59 -8.47
N LEU A 161 3.42 -21.61 -7.60
CA LEU A 161 3.72 -20.21 -7.88
C LEU A 161 5.24 -19.98 -7.95
N ASP A 162 5.62 -19.04 -8.80
CA ASP A 162 6.99 -18.55 -8.85
C ASP A 162 7.29 -17.65 -7.65
N ALA A 163 8.50 -17.74 -7.11
CA ALA A 163 8.96 -16.89 -6.02
C ALA A 163 8.99 -15.39 -6.39
N GLU A 164 8.99 -15.07 -7.69
CA GLU A 164 8.88 -13.69 -8.20
C GLU A 164 7.57 -12.99 -7.82
N ARG A 165 6.56 -13.74 -7.34
CA ARG A 165 5.32 -13.17 -6.78
C ARG A 165 5.63 -12.28 -5.59
N PHE A 166 6.69 -12.57 -4.86
CA PHE A 166 7.17 -11.77 -3.75
C PHE A 166 8.17 -10.72 -4.23
N SER A 167 7.93 -9.45 -3.91
CA SER A 167 8.82 -8.33 -4.26
C SER A 167 10.02 -8.24 -3.32
N THR A 168 9.81 -8.60 -2.05
CA THR A 168 10.80 -8.49 -0.99
C THR A 168 11.77 -9.69 -1.05
N PRO A 169 13.10 -9.47 -1.20
CA PRO A 169 14.05 -10.57 -1.36
C PRO A 169 14.05 -11.59 -0.21
N SER A 170 13.87 -11.14 1.04
CA SER A 170 13.78 -12.04 2.19
C SER A 170 12.51 -12.90 2.16
N TYR A 171 11.38 -12.34 1.70
CA TYR A 171 10.12 -13.09 1.57
C TYR A 171 10.19 -14.10 0.42
N ARG A 172 10.87 -13.75 -0.68
CA ARG A 172 11.14 -14.67 -1.79
C ARG A 172 11.90 -15.90 -1.32
N LYS A 173 13.01 -15.70 -0.61
CA LYS A 173 13.79 -16.80 -0.02
C LYS A 173 12.98 -17.63 0.99
N THR A 174 12.13 -16.96 1.78
CA THR A 174 11.25 -17.65 2.74
C THR A 174 10.21 -18.51 2.03
N PHE A 175 9.62 -18.00 0.95
CA PHE A 175 8.67 -18.78 0.14
C PHE A 175 9.32 -19.99 -0.51
N GLU A 176 10.52 -19.84 -1.10
CA GLU A 176 11.29 -20.93 -1.67
C GLU A 176 11.58 -22.02 -0.62
N PHE A 177 12.02 -21.61 0.56
CA PHE A 177 12.25 -22.50 1.67
C PHE A 177 10.98 -23.27 2.09
N LEU A 178 9.84 -22.56 2.24
CA LEU A 178 8.56 -23.18 2.61
C LEU A 178 8.04 -24.15 1.53
N ARG A 179 8.29 -23.83 0.25
CA ARG A 179 7.92 -24.69 -0.88
C ARG A 179 8.75 -25.97 -0.93
N GLU A 180 10.07 -25.88 -0.67
CA GLU A 180 10.99 -27.02 -0.66
C GLU A 180 10.80 -27.91 0.56
N THR A 181 10.38 -27.30 1.68
CA THR A 181 10.19 -28.02 2.92
C THR A 181 8.79 -28.61 2.93
N GLU A 182 8.66 -29.91 2.65
CA GLU A 182 7.39 -30.61 2.85
C GLU A 182 6.92 -30.41 4.29
N VAL A 183 5.77 -29.77 4.44
CA VAL A 183 5.12 -29.55 5.76
C VAL A 183 4.44 -30.87 6.18
N ASN A 184 5.20 -31.96 6.18
CA ASN A 184 4.75 -33.26 6.64
C ASN A 184 4.92 -33.34 8.17
N GLY A 185 3.91 -32.83 8.89
CA GLY A 185 3.68 -33.21 10.29
C GLY A 185 4.49 -32.50 11.38
N GLY A 186 5.39 -31.55 11.05
CA GLY A 186 6.32 -30.97 12.04
C GLY A 186 5.91 -29.67 12.71
N GLY A 187 4.82 -29.04 12.31
CA GLY A 187 4.41 -27.75 12.87
C GLY A 187 5.40 -26.60 12.66
N ALA A 188 5.01 -25.37 13.05
CA ALA A 188 5.80 -24.16 12.87
C ALA A 188 7.18 -24.22 13.56
N ALA A 189 7.29 -24.89 14.72
CA ALA A 189 8.54 -25.02 15.46
C ALA A 189 9.63 -25.78 14.68
N VAL A 190 9.27 -26.84 13.99
CA VAL A 190 10.21 -27.62 13.16
C VAL A 190 10.65 -26.81 11.94
N LEU A 191 9.73 -26.06 11.32
CA LEU A 191 10.07 -25.15 10.22
C LEU A 191 11.07 -24.09 10.67
N VAL A 192 10.86 -23.48 11.84
CA VAL A 192 11.76 -22.47 12.41
C VAL A 192 13.14 -23.05 12.69
N ALA A 193 13.23 -24.26 13.28
CA ALA A 193 14.51 -24.93 13.54
C ALA A 193 15.29 -25.19 12.23
N ARG A 194 14.65 -25.76 11.23
CA ARG A 194 15.27 -26.00 9.90
C ARG A 194 15.67 -24.70 9.20
N ALA A 195 14.89 -23.63 9.37
CA ALA A 195 15.23 -22.33 8.80
C ALA A 195 16.47 -21.72 9.45
N HIS A 196 16.67 -21.90 10.75
CA HIS A 196 17.91 -21.49 11.44
C HIS A 196 19.14 -22.24 10.93
N GLU A 197 19.01 -23.53 10.59
CA GLU A 197 20.09 -24.31 9.97
C GLU A 197 20.49 -23.77 8.58
N ARG A 198 19.52 -23.22 7.81
CA ARG A 198 19.74 -22.60 6.51
C ARG A 198 20.29 -21.16 6.59
N GLY A 199 20.06 -20.46 7.70
CA GLY A 199 20.57 -19.13 7.94
C GLY A 199 19.81 -18.36 9.01
N GLU A 200 20.54 -17.59 9.80
CA GLU A 200 19.98 -16.87 10.96
C GLU A 200 18.87 -15.89 10.60
N GLN A 201 19.01 -15.15 9.48
CA GLN A 201 18.00 -14.20 9.02
C GLN A 201 16.68 -14.91 8.63
N LEU A 202 16.78 -16.05 7.95
CA LEU A 202 15.63 -16.85 7.57
C LEU A 202 14.92 -17.40 8.81
N GLY A 203 15.68 -17.94 9.76
CA GLY A 203 15.16 -18.45 11.03
C GLY A 203 14.45 -17.40 11.84
N ARG A 204 15.05 -16.20 12.00
CA ARG A 204 14.41 -15.07 12.69
C ARG A 204 13.12 -14.61 12.01
N LEU A 205 13.10 -14.53 10.69
CA LEU A 205 11.91 -14.14 9.94
C LEU A 205 10.80 -15.19 10.12
N LEU A 206 11.14 -16.47 9.99
CA LEU A 206 10.17 -17.55 10.17
C LEU A 206 9.62 -17.60 11.60
N ALA A 207 10.47 -17.42 12.61
CA ALA A 207 10.05 -17.32 14.00
C ALA A 207 9.06 -16.17 14.23
N ALA A 208 9.33 -15.00 13.63
CA ALA A 208 8.41 -13.87 13.67
C ALA A 208 7.07 -14.18 12.98
N LEU A 209 7.11 -14.82 11.80
CA LEU A 209 5.90 -15.22 11.05
C LEU A 209 5.07 -16.27 11.81
N ALA A 210 5.71 -17.14 12.58
CA ALA A 210 5.04 -18.19 13.34
C ALA A 210 4.21 -17.67 14.54
N VAL A 211 4.60 -16.52 15.11
CA VAL A 211 3.94 -15.95 16.31
C VAL A 211 3.13 -14.70 16.03
N GLU A 212 3.34 -14.05 14.89
CA GLU A 212 2.63 -12.83 14.53
C GLU A 212 1.18 -13.17 14.13
N PRO A 213 0.16 -12.51 14.72
CA PRO A 213 -1.23 -12.81 14.39
C PRO A 213 -1.51 -12.56 12.90
N THR A 214 -2.36 -13.40 12.29
CA THR A 214 -2.91 -13.15 10.96
C THR A 214 -3.81 -11.91 10.99
N ALA A 215 -4.06 -11.32 9.82
CA ALA A 215 -4.98 -10.19 9.71
C ALA A 215 -6.45 -10.64 9.58
N ALA A 216 -6.72 -11.94 9.65
CA ALA A 216 -8.07 -12.49 9.66
C ALA A 216 -8.85 -12.04 10.89
N VAL A 217 -10.14 -11.79 10.72
CA VAL A 217 -11.07 -11.55 11.84
C VAL A 217 -11.47 -12.92 12.40
N GLY A 218 -10.84 -13.34 13.50
CA GLY A 218 -10.99 -14.68 14.08
C GLY A 218 -10.00 -15.69 13.50
N GLU A 219 -10.41 -16.96 13.43
CA GLU A 219 -9.58 -18.00 12.81
C GLU A 219 -9.57 -17.85 11.28
N PRO A 220 -8.40 -17.99 10.62
CA PRO A 220 -8.35 -17.91 9.16
C PRO A 220 -9.14 -19.06 8.52
N THR A 221 -9.86 -18.74 7.43
CA THR A 221 -10.64 -19.69 6.64
C THR A 221 -9.94 -19.99 5.30
N ARG A 222 -10.42 -20.99 4.55
CA ARG A 222 -9.95 -21.28 3.20
C ARG A 222 -10.19 -20.11 2.25
N ASP A 223 -11.34 -19.45 2.36
CA ASP A 223 -11.71 -18.31 1.52
C ASP A 223 -10.81 -17.11 1.83
N TYR A 224 -10.52 -16.87 3.12
CA TYR A 224 -9.55 -15.87 3.50
C TYR A 224 -8.15 -16.15 2.91
N ALA A 225 -7.67 -17.39 3.01
CA ALA A 225 -6.39 -17.76 2.43
C ALA A 225 -6.40 -17.57 0.90
N ALA A 226 -7.45 -18.02 0.21
CA ALA A 226 -7.60 -17.83 -1.23
C ALA A 226 -7.58 -16.34 -1.60
N ALA A 227 -8.32 -15.48 -0.89
CA ALA A 227 -8.33 -14.04 -1.11
C ALA A 227 -6.95 -13.39 -0.94
N VAL A 228 -6.16 -13.80 0.06
CA VAL A 228 -4.79 -13.30 0.26
C VAL A 228 -3.88 -13.66 -0.91
N PHE A 229 -3.95 -14.91 -1.41
CA PHE A 229 -3.12 -15.34 -2.55
C PHE A 229 -3.57 -14.72 -3.88
N LEU A 230 -4.87 -14.54 -4.11
CA LEU A 230 -5.38 -13.78 -5.26
C LEU A 230 -4.89 -12.34 -5.24
N ARG A 231 -4.86 -11.70 -4.08
CA ARG A 231 -4.33 -10.34 -3.91
C ARG A 231 -2.81 -10.28 -4.15
N LEU A 232 -2.07 -11.30 -3.72
CA LEU A 232 -0.64 -11.42 -4.01
C LEU A 232 -0.38 -11.48 -5.52
N GLU A 233 -1.17 -12.27 -6.24
CA GLU A 233 -1.11 -12.41 -7.70
C GLU A 233 -1.48 -11.10 -8.40
N GLU A 234 -2.54 -10.41 -7.98
CA GLU A 234 -2.93 -9.09 -8.50
C GLU A 234 -1.79 -8.08 -8.38
N PHE A 235 -1.09 -8.04 -7.23
CA PHE A 235 0.04 -7.15 -7.03
C PHE A 235 1.24 -7.50 -7.90
N TRP A 236 1.52 -8.78 -8.09
CA TRP A 236 2.57 -9.21 -9.01
C TRP A 236 2.26 -8.81 -10.44
N LEU A 237 1.04 -9.07 -10.93
CA LEU A 237 0.59 -8.65 -12.26
C LEU A 237 0.69 -7.14 -12.45
N THR A 238 0.32 -6.36 -11.43
CA THR A 238 0.43 -4.90 -11.49
C THR A 238 1.88 -4.47 -11.68
N ARG A 239 2.82 -5.03 -10.90
CA ARG A 239 4.26 -4.75 -11.07
C ARG A 239 4.77 -5.14 -12.46
N ARG A 240 4.31 -6.29 -12.97
CA ARG A 240 4.72 -6.78 -14.29
C ARG A 240 4.19 -5.91 -15.42
N ILE A 241 2.94 -5.47 -15.32
CA ILE A 241 2.30 -4.52 -16.24
C ILE A 241 3.05 -3.19 -16.25
N ASP A 242 3.38 -2.64 -15.08
CA ASP A 242 4.08 -1.35 -14.96
C ASP A 242 5.51 -1.43 -15.51
N ALA A 243 6.20 -2.54 -15.31
CA ALA A 243 7.51 -2.79 -15.91
C ALA A 243 7.42 -2.83 -17.44
N LEU A 244 6.45 -3.59 -17.97
CA LEU A 244 6.24 -3.73 -19.41
C LEU A 244 5.80 -2.42 -20.08
N ARG A 245 4.99 -1.60 -19.42
CA ARG A 245 4.63 -0.26 -19.90
C ARG A 245 5.84 0.65 -20.03
N LYS A 246 6.76 0.61 -19.05
CA LYS A 246 8.01 1.38 -19.13
C LYS A 246 8.89 0.92 -20.29
N GLU A 247 8.96 -0.39 -20.52
CA GLU A 247 9.69 -0.99 -21.63
C GLU A 247 9.13 -0.54 -22.98
N ILE A 248 7.80 -0.60 -23.15
CA ILE A 248 7.12 -0.13 -24.35
C ILE A 248 7.29 1.38 -24.58
N GLN A 249 7.30 2.21 -23.52
CA GLN A 249 7.44 3.67 -23.63
C GLN A 249 8.77 4.12 -24.24
N VAL A 250 9.84 3.35 -24.09
CA VAL A 250 11.17 3.70 -24.63
C VAL A 250 11.38 3.17 -26.06
N LEU A 251 10.49 2.31 -26.55
CA LEU A 251 10.55 1.78 -27.91
C LEU A 251 9.96 2.77 -28.93
N ASN A 252 10.61 2.84 -30.08
CA ASN A 252 10.05 3.54 -31.24
C ASN A 252 9.34 2.53 -32.15
N PRO A 253 7.98 2.58 -32.24
CA PRO A 253 7.21 1.61 -33.03
C PRO A 253 7.59 1.55 -34.51
N GLN A 254 8.13 2.67 -35.05
CA GLN A 254 8.55 2.72 -36.47
C GLN A 254 9.89 2.04 -36.71
N LYS A 255 10.74 1.90 -35.65
CA LYS A 255 12.07 1.27 -35.78
C LYS A 255 12.03 -0.22 -35.46
N VAL A 256 11.16 -0.64 -34.53
CA VAL A 256 11.07 -2.03 -34.03
C VAL A 256 9.61 -2.48 -33.93
N PRO A 257 8.88 -2.55 -35.06
CA PRO A 257 7.44 -2.84 -35.05
C PRO A 257 7.09 -4.22 -34.47
N GLU A 258 7.85 -5.27 -34.80
CA GLU A 258 7.60 -6.63 -34.34
C GLU A 258 7.79 -6.78 -32.81
N GLU A 259 8.82 -6.15 -32.27
CA GLU A 259 9.08 -6.15 -30.83
C GLU A 259 7.98 -5.36 -30.09
N TYR A 260 7.59 -4.20 -30.63
CA TYR A 260 6.51 -3.40 -30.07
C TYR A 260 5.18 -4.16 -30.04
N GLU A 261 4.79 -4.83 -31.14
CA GLU A 261 3.57 -5.62 -31.23
C GLU A 261 3.59 -6.79 -30.24
N THR A 262 4.73 -7.46 -30.12
CA THR A 262 4.93 -8.58 -29.18
C THR A 262 4.73 -8.13 -27.74
N LEU A 263 5.38 -7.04 -27.32
CA LEU A 263 5.28 -6.50 -25.97
C LEU A 263 3.88 -5.94 -25.70
N PHE A 264 3.26 -5.30 -26.68
CA PHE A 264 1.89 -4.80 -26.56
C PHE A 264 0.88 -5.93 -26.41
N GLY A 265 0.99 -7.01 -27.21
CA GLY A 265 0.17 -8.21 -27.05
C GLY A 265 0.31 -8.84 -25.67
N ARG A 266 1.52 -8.89 -25.14
CA ARG A 266 1.81 -9.37 -23.78
C ARG A 266 1.18 -8.47 -22.71
N LEU A 267 1.23 -7.15 -22.91
CA LEU A 267 0.57 -6.17 -22.01
C LEU A 267 -0.93 -6.41 -21.94
N VAL A 268 -1.60 -6.55 -23.08
CA VAL A 268 -3.05 -6.81 -23.17
C VAL A 268 -3.41 -8.12 -22.47
N SER A 269 -2.60 -9.17 -22.66
CA SER A 269 -2.81 -10.46 -21.99
C SER A 269 -2.74 -10.34 -20.46
N LEU A 270 -1.70 -9.67 -19.93
CA LEU A 270 -1.52 -9.47 -18.49
C LEU A 270 -2.63 -8.58 -17.88
N GLU A 271 -3.09 -7.56 -18.59
CA GLU A 271 -4.21 -6.73 -18.13
C GLU A 271 -5.53 -7.52 -18.08
N GLY A 272 -5.75 -8.41 -19.05
CA GLY A 272 -6.89 -9.33 -19.05
C GLY A 272 -6.84 -10.31 -17.88
N GLU A 273 -5.67 -10.86 -17.58
CA GLU A 273 -5.46 -11.77 -16.45
C GLU A 273 -5.68 -11.05 -15.11
N ARG A 274 -5.11 -9.86 -14.93
CA ARG A 274 -5.33 -9.04 -13.73
C ARG A 274 -6.80 -8.75 -13.49
N ARG A 275 -7.57 -8.44 -14.56
CA ARG A 275 -9.02 -8.20 -14.45
C ARG A 275 -9.75 -9.44 -13.97
N ARG A 276 -9.41 -10.63 -14.47
CA ARG A 276 -10.02 -11.90 -14.03
C ARG A 276 -9.75 -12.17 -12.56
N ILE A 277 -8.48 -12.06 -12.13
CA ILE A 277 -8.09 -12.26 -10.74
C ILE A 277 -8.77 -11.28 -9.79
N ARG A 278 -8.94 -10.03 -10.21
CA ARG A 278 -9.64 -9.03 -9.41
C ARG A 278 -11.11 -9.38 -9.19
N VAL A 279 -11.81 -9.82 -10.24
CA VAL A 279 -13.21 -10.27 -10.13
C VAL A 279 -13.32 -11.49 -9.22
N GLU A 280 -12.39 -12.45 -9.34
CA GLU A 280 -12.34 -13.63 -8.49
C GLU A 280 -12.09 -13.26 -7.02
N ALA A 281 -11.15 -12.35 -6.75
CA ALA A 281 -10.87 -11.86 -5.40
C ALA A 281 -12.07 -11.13 -4.77
N GLU A 282 -12.83 -10.36 -5.55
CA GLU A 282 -14.06 -9.70 -5.11
C GLU A 282 -15.16 -10.72 -4.78
N SER A 283 -15.29 -11.80 -5.56
CA SER A 283 -16.28 -12.85 -5.32
C SER A 283 -16.00 -13.64 -4.04
N VAL A 284 -14.72 -13.96 -3.78
CA VAL A 284 -14.30 -14.64 -2.56
C VAL A 284 -14.43 -13.73 -1.34
N GLY A 285 -14.08 -12.43 -1.46
CA GLY A 285 -14.19 -11.45 -0.38
C GLY A 285 -15.61 -11.08 0.02
N SER A 286 -16.60 -11.29 -0.87
CA SER A 286 -18.02 -11.05 -0.57
C SER A 286 -18.69 -12.21 0.21
N SER A 287 -17.99 -13.32 0.37
CA SER A 287 -18.48 -14.52 1.10
C SER A 287 -17.97 -14.56 2.55
N VAL A 288 -17.19 -13.57 2.99
CA VAL A 288 -16.65 -13.39 4.34
C VAL A 288 -17.26 -12.18 5.01
#